data_69630a5257f3f03a713a8c6bbf97c838
#
_entry.id   69630a5257f3f03a713a8c6bbf97c838
#
_cell.length_a   1.000
_cell.length_b   1.000
_cell.length_c   1.000
_cell.angle_alpha   90.00
_cell.angle_beta   90.00
_cell.angle_gamma   90.00
#
_symmetry.space_group_name_H-M   'P 1'
#
loop_
_entity.id
_entity.type
_entity.pdbx_description
1 polymer ?
#
loop_
_entity_poly.entity_id
_entity_poly.type
_entity_poly.pdbx_seq_one_letter_code
_entity_poly.pdbx_strand_id
1 'polypeptide(L)'
;MNYKELIKSFKKEQFFNKINLHIHSNFSDGKLNPQEIIEQANKLGLEYISITDHNTLDTYLKTNILTYENIIPGVEFDCWYNTVFFHLLAYGININSKELKPFLAKNKKETEADLVRIFAKRNIKKLIKAIHDADGIAVLAHPACCWCLSLDKFVKNLMSFGLDGIETYYPYSRHRGIIKFHSRHTVEKIANKYNLIKTGGTDCHSTILF
;
A
#
# COMPACT_ATOMS: atom_id res chain seq x y z
N MET A 1 -16.92 -10.06 0.06
CA MET A 1 -15.90 -10.51 1.05
C MET A 1 -15.55 -9.34 1.97
N ASN A 2 -15.45 -9.54 3.29
CA ASN A 2 -14.99 -8.48 4.20
C ASN A 2 -13.46 -8.49 4.25
N TYR A 3 -12.83 -7.70 3.40
CA TYR A 3 -11.36 -7.64 3.30
C TYR A 3 -10.69 -7.14 4.59
N LYS A 4 -11.35 -6.27 5.36
CA LYS A 4 -10.80 -5.78 6.64
C LYS A 4 -10.61 -6.94 7.63
N GLU A 5 -11.59 -7.80 7.78
CA GLU A 5 -11.50 -8.96 8.67
C GLU A 5 -10.54 -10.02 8.10
N LEU A 6 -10.52 -10.20 6.78
CA LEU A 6 -9.56 -11.08 6.13
C LEU A 6 -8.12 -10.64 6.43
N ILE A 7 -7.78 -9.36 6.19
CA ILE A 7 -6.42 -8.84 6.41
C ILE A 7 -6.02 -8.91 7.89
N LYS A 8 -6.96 -8.67 8.82
CA LYS A 8 -6.71 -8.82 10.26
C LYS A 8 -6.41 -10.27 10.67
N SER A 9 -6.94 -11.25 9.94
CA SER A 9 -6.73 -12.66 10.25
C SER A 9 -5.33 -13.16 9.86
N PHE A 10 -4.60 -12.43 9.02
CA PHE A 10 -3.29 -12.82 8.54
C PHE A 10 -2.25 -12.83 9.67
N LYS A 11 -1.46 -13.89 9.71
CA LYS A 11 -0.38 -14.06 10.67
C LYS A 11 0.93 -13.52 10.10
N LYS A 12 1.82 -13.07 10.97
CA LYS A 12 3.14 -12.54 10.64
C LYS A 12 3.92 -13.44 9.68
N GLU A 13 3.91 -14.74 9.94
CA GLU A 13 4.69 -15.72 9.18
C GLU A 13 4.26 -15.83 7.72
N GLN A 14 2.96 -15.59 7.44
CA GLN A 14 2.40 -15.66 6.09
C GLN A 14 2.96 -14.54 5.18
N PHE A 15 3.30 -13.37 5.73
CA PHE A 15 3.88 -12.26 4.95
C PHE A 15 5.30 -12.53 4.44
N PHE A 16 5.91 -13.64 4.82
CA PHE A 16 7.25 -14.00 4.34
C PHE A 16 7.24 -15.02 3.20
N ASN A 17 6.12 -15.70 2.95
CA ASN A 17 6.07 -16.76 1.96
C ASN A 17 4.68 -17.06 1.35
N LYS A 18 3.61 -16.46 1.87
CA LYS A 18 2.23 -16.77 1.47
C LYS A 18 1.42 -15.55 1.05
N ILE A 19 1.80 -14.38 1.49
CA ILE A 19 1.04 -13.14 1.27
C ILE A 19 1.99 -12.03 0.82
N ASN A 20 1.62 -11.35 -0.26
CA ASN A 20 2.31 -10.15 -0.72
C ASN A 20 1.28 -9.07 -1.09
N LEU A 21 1.06 -8.12 -0.18
CA LEU A 21 0.06 -7.08 -0.36
C LEU A 21 0.61 -5.76 -0.95
N HIS A 22 1.87 -5.75 -1.41
CA HIS A 22 2.47 -4.53 -1.95
C HIS A 22 3.32 -4.87 -3.18
N ILE A 23 2.73 -4.71 -4.35
CA ILE A 23 3.32 -5.05 -5.65
C ILE A 23 2.93 -3.96 -6.64
N HIS A 24 3.86 -3.54 -7.50
CA HIS A 24 3.62 -2.59 -8.57
C HIS A 24 3.65 -3.28 -9.94
N SER A 25 2.69 -2.91 -10.78
CA SER A 25 2.62 -3.37 -12.16
C SER A 25 3.08 -2.30 -13.16
N ASN A 26 3.07 -2.64 -14.44
CA ASN A 26 3.36 -1.71 -15.52
C ASN A 26 2.23 -0.67 -15.78
N PHE A 27 1.17 -0.69 -14.98
CA PHE A 27 0.19 0.40 -14.91
C PHE A 27 0.67 1.58 -14.07
N SER A 28 1.73 1.39 -13.27
CA SER A 28 2.51 2.46 -12.64
C SER A 28 3.99 2.33 -13.02
N ASP A 29 4.88 2.16 -12.09
CA ASP A 29 6.33 2.11 -12.25
C ASP A 29 6.93 0.72 -12.08
N GLY A 30 6.11 -0.31 -11.95
CA GLY A 30 6.53 -1.71 -11.98
C GLY A 30 6.87 -2.20 -13.39
N LYS A 31 7.61 -3.30 -13.49
CA LYS A 31 8.05 -3.88 -14.78
C LYS A 31 7.13 -4.98 -15.30
N LEU A 32 6.48 -5.70 -14.40
CA LEU A 32 5.60 -6.82 -14.77
C LEU A 32 4.20 -6.31 -15.14
N ASN A 33 3.57 -6.95 -16.13
CA ASN A 33 2.14 -6.77 -16.30
C ASN A 33 1.35 -7.58 -15.26
N PRO A 34 0.06 -7.28 -15.01
CA PRO A 34 -0.73 -7.96 -13.97
C PRO A 34 -0.82 -9.48 -14.15
N GLN A 35 -0.85 -9.97 -15.38
CA GLN A 35 -0.91 -11.41 -15.66
C GLN A 35 0.40 -12.12 -15.28
N GLU A 36 1.55 -11.52 -15.58
CA GLU A 36 2.87 -12.02 -15.18
C GLU A 36 3.02 -12.05 -13.64
N ILE A 37 2.45 -11.04 -12.96
CA ILE A 37 2.40 -11.01 -11.48
C ILE A 37 1.62 -12.20 -10.95
N ILE A 38 0.44 -12.47 -11.50
CA ILE A 38 -0.40 -13.61 -11.09
C ILE A 38 0.31 -14.95 -11.35
N GLU A 39 0.93 -15.10 -12.52
CA GLU A 39 1.67 -16.32 -12.86
C GLU A 39 2.83 -16.57 -11.89
N GLN A 40 3.59 -15.52 -11.53
CA GLN A 40 4.65 -15.65 -10.53
C GLN A 40 4.09 -15.92 -9.14
N ALA A 41 3.01 -15.25 -8.73
CA ALA A 41 2.35 -15.49 -7.46
C ALA A 41 1.90 -16.95 -7.31
N ASN A 42 1.30 -17.49 -8.37
CA ASN A 42 0.87 -18.91 -8.41
C ASN A 42 2.06 -19.88 -8.32
N LYS A 43 3.15 -19.61 -9.07
CA LYS A 43 4.38 -20.43 -9.01
C LYS A 43 5.02 -20.41 -7.61
N LEU A 44 4.93 -19.27 -6.91
CA LEU A 44 5.44 -19.11 -5.55
C LEU A 44 4.49 -19.65 -4.47
N GLY A 45 3.28 -20.06 -4.85
CA GLY A 45 2.25 -20.56 -3.93
C GLY A 45 1.71 -19.48 -3.00
N LEU A 46 1.61 -18.23 -3.48
CA LEU A 46 1.03 -17.12 -2.71
C LEU A 46 -0.49 -17.32 -2.58
N GLU A 47 -0.96 -17.24 -1.35
CA GLU A 47 -2.37 -17.39 -1.00
C GLU A 47 -3.16 -16.10 -1.25
N TYR A 48 -2.53 -14.94 -1.02
CA TYR A 48 -3.11 -13.62 -1.28
C TYR A 48 -2.08 -12.65 -1.80
N ILE A 49 -2.49 -11.82 -2.77
CA ILE A 49 -1.71 -10.71 -3.30
C ILE A 49 -2.56 -9.45 -3.44
N SER A 50 -1.90 -8.29 -3.46
CA SER A 50 -2.51 -7.02 -3.88
C SER A 50 -1.54 -6.29 -4.81
N ILE A 51 -2.04 -5.84 -5.96
CA ILE A 51 -1.32 -4.96 -6.87
C ILE A 51 -1.72 -3.54 -6.48
N THR A 52 -0.76 -2.77 -5.99
CA THR A 52 -0.99 -1.45 -5.38
C THR A 52 -0.31 -0.36 -6.19
N ASP A 53 -0.60 -0.31 -7.47
CA ASP A 53 -0.05 0.68 -8.40
C ASP A 53 -0.20 2.12 -7.88
N HIS A 54 0.79 2.98 -8.12
CA HIS A 54 0.77 4.36 -7.67
C HIS A 54 -0.37 5.15 -8.30
N ASN A 55 -1.26 5.65 -7.43
CA ASN A 55 -2.33 6.60 -7.77
C ASN A 55 -3.31 6.13 -8.85
N THR A 56 -3.35 4.84 -9.19
CA THR A 56 -4.25 4.33 -10.24
C THR A 56 -4.90 3.01 -9.86
N LEU A 57 -6.09 2.80 -10.40
CA LEU A 57 -6.84 1.54 -10.33
C LEU A 57 -6.91 0.84 -11.69
N ASP A 58 -6.15 1.32 -12.67
CA ASP A 58 -6.18 0.83 -14.06
C ASP A 58 -5.88 -0.67 -14.15
N THR A 59 -5.01 -1.19 -13.30
CA THR A 59 -4.74 -2.62 -13.17
C THR A 59 -6.02 -3.44 -12.98
N TYR A 60 -6.99 -2.93 -12.22
CA TYR A 60 -8.27 -3.60 -11.98
C TYR A 60 -9.35 -3.23 -12.99
N LEU A 61 -9.35 -1.99 -13.47
CA LEU A 61 -10.36 -1.47 -14.39
C LEU A 61 -10.15 -1.91 -15.84
N LYS A 62 -8.89 -2.16 -16.24
CA LYS A 62 -8.50 -2.50 -17.62
C LYS A 62 -8.12 -3.96 -17.81
N THR A 63 -8.18 -4.77 -16.75
CA THR A 63 -7.89 -6.21 -16.82
C THR A 63 -8.95 -7.01 -16.08
N ASN A 64 -8.93 -8.34 -16.22
CA ASN A 64 -9.88 -9.24 -15.58
C ASN A 64 -9.30 -9.90 -14.31
N ILE A 65 -8.28 -9.31 -13.69
CA ILE A 65 -7.57 -9.97 -12.57
C ILE A 65 -8.45 -10.19 -11.33
N LEU A 66 -9.52 -9.42 -11.15
CA LEU A 66 -10.46 -9.64 -10.03
C LEU A 66 -11.32 -10.92 -10.18
N THR A 67 -11.19 -11.65 -11.27
CA THR A 67 -11.74 -13.01 -11.38
C THR A 67 -10.96 -14.04 -10.55
N TYR A 68 -9.75 -13.71 -10.10
CA TYR A 68 -8.96 -14.53 -9.20
C TYR A 68 -9.33 -14.20 -7.75
N GLU A 69 -9.78 -15.21 -6.98
CA GLU A 69 -10.30 -15.05 -5.61
C GLU A 69 -9.24 -14.60 -4.60
N ASN A 70 -7.96 -14.81 -4.91
CA ASN A 70 -6.83 -14.48 -4.05
C ASN A 70 -6.29 -13.05 -4.25
N ILE A 71 -6.97 -12.22 -5.05
CA ILE A 71 -6.57 -10.83 -5.26
C ILE A 71 -7.38 -9.90 -4.36
N ILE A 72 -6.67 -9.14 -3.55
CA ILE A 72 -7.23 -8.05 -2.74
C ILE A 72 -7.05 -6.75 -3.52
N PRO A 73 -8.14 -6.05 -3.93
CA PRO A 73 -8.02 -4.78 -4.62
C PRO A 73 -7.29 -3.76 -3.76
N GLY A 74 -6.30 -3.06 -4.34
CA GLY A 74 -5.52 -2.07 -3.62
C GLY A 74 -4.97 -0.97 -4.51
N VAL A 75 -4.47 0.08 -3.91
CA VAL A 75 -3.79 1.21 -4.56
C VAL A 75 -2.85 1.88 -3.56
N GLU A 76 -1.71 2.38 -4.03
CA GLU A 76 -0.81 3.20 -3.23
C GLU A 76 -0.91 4.67 -3.64
N PHE A 77 -1.21 5.54 -2.68
CA PHE A 77 -1.32 6.98 -2.89
C PHE A 77 -0.07 7.72 -2.40
N ASP A 78 0.51 8.58 -3.25
CA ASP A 78 1.56 9.53 -2.85
C ASP A 78 0.94 10.67 -2.04
N CYS A 79 1.51 10.97 -0.89
CA CYS A 79 0.90 11.85 0.10
C CYS A 79 1.91 12.77 0.78
N TRP A 80 1.43 13.94 1.22
CA TRP A 80 2.16 14.86 2.08
C TRP A 80 1.37 15.22 3.32
N TYR A 81 2.02 15.16 4.47
CA TYR A 81 1.47 15.70 5.71
C TYR A 81 2.58 16.27 6.59
N ASN A 82 2.43 17.52 7.04
CA ASN A 82 3.40 18.21 7.88
C ASN A 82 4.85 18.09 7.37
N THR A 83 5.08 18.43 6.09
CA THR A 83 6.38 18.36 5.41
C THR A 83 6.97 16.96 5.25
N VAL A 84 6.26 15.90 5.62
CA VAL A 84 6.67 14.52 5.42
C VAL A 84 5.99 13.98 4.16
N PHE A 85 6.79 13.53 3.19
CA PHE A 85 6.32 12.72 2.08
C PHE A 85 6.19 11.26 2.54
N PHE A 86 5.09 10.61 2.20
CA PHE A 86 4.81 9.23 2.55
C PHE A 86 3.81 8.62 1.59
N HIS A 87 3.69 7.30 1.64
CA HIS A 87 2.69 6.59 0.86
C HIS A 87 1.57 6.04 1.76
N LEU A 88 0.36 6.04 1.22
CA LEU A 88 -0.84 5.50 1.87
C LEU A 88 -1.43 4.40 1.01
N LEU A 89 -1.40 3.19 1.50
CA LEU A 89 -2.04 2.03 0.88
C LEU A 89 -3.53 2.00 1.21
N ALA A 90 -4.34 1.71 0.22
CA ALA A 90 -5.74 1.39 0.39
C ALA A 90 -5.97 -0.06 -0.02
N TYR A 91 -6.66 -0.85 0.81
CA TYR A 91 -6.95 -2.25 0.53
C TYR A 91 -8.43 -2.56 0.64
N GLY A 92 -8.87 -3.56 -0.14
CA GLY A 92 -10.25 -4.06 -0.10
C GLY A 92 -11.28 -3.06 -0.62
N ILE A 93 -10.83 -2.11 -1.44
CA ILE A 93 -11.64 -1.03 -1.96
C ILE A 93 -12.60 -1.49 -3.07
N ASN A 94 -13.77 -0.87 -3.13
CA ASN A 94 -14.61 -0.91 -4.31
C ASN A 94 -13.98 -0.07 -5.42
N ILE A 95 -13.39 -0.72 -6.43
CA ILE A 95 -12.68 -0.07 -7.54
C ILE A 95 -13.54 0.88 -8.38
N ASN A 96 -14.87 0.74 -8.32
CA ASN A 96 -15.83 1.58 -9.03
C ASN A 96 -16.32 2.78 -8.18
N SER A 97 -15.81 2.94 -6.94
CA SER A 97 -16.21 4.03 -6.07
C SER A 97 -15.89 5.39 -6.70
N LYS A 98 -16.90 6.26 -6.70
CA LYS A 98 -16.75 7.65 -7.17
C LYS A 98 -15.91 8.49 -6.20
N GLU A 99 -15.86 8.10 -4.93
CA GLU A 99 -15.17 8.82 -3.86
C GLU A 99 -13.66 8.82 -4.04
N LEU A 100 -13.10 7.76 -4.66
CA LEU A 100 -11.66 7.66 -4.93
C LEU A 100 -11.22 8.46 -6.15
N LYS A 101 -12.12 8.71 -7.12
CA LYS A 101 -11.77 9.38 -8.40
C LYS A 101 -11.00 10.70 -8.25
N PRO A 102 -11.32 11.61 -7.30
CA PRO A 102 -10.59 12.86 -7.14
C PRO A 102 -9.12 12.70 -6.72
N PHE A 103 -8.77 11.53 -6.20
CA PHE A 103 -7.42 11.22 -5.68
C PHE A 103 -6.58 10.41 -6.64
N LEU A 104 -7.17 9.85 -7.70
CA LEU A 104 -6.44 9.10 -8.72
C LEU A 104 -5.65 10.02 -9.65
N ALA A 105 -4.62 9.48 -10.27
CA ALA A 105 -3.82 10.14 -11.28
C ALA A 105 -4.67 10.53 -12.49
N LYS A 106 -4.36 11.67 -13.10
CA LYS A 106 -5.03 12.18 -14.30
C LYS A 106 -4.32 11.73 -15.58
N ASN A 107 -3.08 11.34 -15.46
CA ASN A 107 -2.24 10.91 -16.59
C ASN A 107 -1.12 9.98 -16.10
N LYS A 108 -0.48 9.31 -17.06
CA LYS A 108 0.54 8.29 -16.80
C LYS A 108 1.77 8.82 -16.07
N LYS A 109 2.16 10.08 -16.26
CA LYS A 109 3.30 10.67 -15.54
C LYS A 109 3.08 10.74 -14.02
N GLU A 110 1.82 10.89 -13.60
CA GLU A 110 1.46 10.92 -12.16
C GLU A 110 1.45 9.51 -11.52
N THR A 111 1.68 8.46 -12.31
CA THR A 111 1.81 7.08 -11.81
C THR A 111 3.23 6.53 -11.95
N GLU A 112 4.05 7.03 -12.90
CA GLU A 112 5.35 6.45 -13.23
C GLU A 112 6.54 7.35 -12.82
N ALA A 113 6.35 8.67 -12.82
CA ALA A 113 7.47 9.60 -12.68
C ALA A 113 7.60 10.09 -11.23
N ASP A 114 8.61 9.61 -10.49
CA ASP A 114 8.89 10.01 -9.11
C ASP A 114 8.93 11.53 -8.92
N LEU A 115 9.58 12.26 -9.84
CA LEU A 115 9.65 13.73 -9.80
C LEU A 115 8.29 14.41 -9.95
N VAL A 116 7.30 13.76 -10.55
CA VAL A 116 5.93 14.27 -10.65
C VAL A 116 5.13 13.86 -9.42
N ARG A 117 5.27 12.61 -8.99
CA ARG A 117 4.54 12.05 -7.83
C ARG A 117 4.87 12.77 -6.53
N ILE A 118 6.13 13.20 -6.32
CA ILE A 118 6.53 13.95 -5.13
C ILE A 118 5.81 15.30 -4.97
N PHE A 119 5.22 15.82 -6.04
CA PHE A 119 4.41 17.07 -5.97
C PHE A 119 2.91 16.80 -5.77
N ALA A 120 2.49 15.55 -5.63
CA ALA A 120 1.10 15.20 -5.39
C ALA A 120 0.59 15.78 -4.07
N LYS A 121 -0.40 16.68 -4.16
CA LYS A 121 -1.04 17.30 -2.99
C LYS A 121 -2.42 16.69 -2.77
N ARG A 122 -2.56 15.86 -1.74
CA ARG A 122 -3.82 15.24 -1.33
C ARG A 122 -4.20 15.67 0.08
N ASN A 123 -5.46 16.02 0.27
CA ASN A 123 -5.99 16.21 1.63
C ASN A 123 -6.14 14.82 2.28
N ILE A 124 -5.26 14.50 3.23
CA ILE A 124 -5.16 13.15 3.83
C ILE A 124 -6.44 12.75 4.55
N LYS A 125 -7.07 13.66 5.29
CA LYS A 125 -8.33 13.38 5.98
C LYS A 125 -9.45 13.03 4.99
N LYS A 126 -9.53 13.75 3.86
CA LYS A 126 -10.52 13.46 2.81
C LYS A 126 -10.18 12.16 2.07
N LEU A 127 -8.89 11.89 1.84
CA LEU A 127 -8.46 10.65 1.19
C LEU A 127 -8.79 9.42 2.05
N ILE A 128 -8.45 9.44 3.35
CA ILE A 128 -8.77 8.33 4.26
C ILE A 128 -10.30 8.13 4.32
N LYS A 129 -11.07 9.22 4.41
CA LYS A 129 -12.53 9.12 4.35
C LYS A 129 -13.01 8.48 3.03
N ALA A 130 -12.45 8.87 1.88
CA ALA A 130 -12.83 8.31 0.58
C ALA A 130 -12.47 6.82 0.47
N ILE A 131 -11.36 6.37 1.08
CA ILE A 131 -10.99 4.96 1.17
C ILE A 131 -12.06 4.19 1.98
N HIS A 132 -12.50 4.73 3.12
CA HIS A 132 -13.55 4.12 3.93
C HIS A 132 -14.91 4.12 3.23
N ASP A 133 -15.27 5.22 2.55
CA ASP A 133 -16.52 5.33 1.77
C ASP A 133 -16.50 4.36 0.56
N ALA A 134 -15.32 3.86 0.17
CA ALA A 134 -15.13 2.81 -0.83
C ALA A 134 -14.98 1.40 -0.20
N ASP A 135 -15.46 1.18 1.04
CA ASP A 135 -15.38 -0.06 1.80
C ASP A 135 -13.97 -0.52 2.19
N GLY A 136 -12.94 0.28 1.92
CA GLY A 136 -11.54 -0.06 2.12
C GLY A 136 -10.99 0.25 3.50
N ILE A 137 -9.72 -0.13 3.71
CA ILE A 137 -8.90 0.25 4.85
C ILE A 137 -7.70 1.09 4.41
N ALA A 138 -7.33 2.07 5.23
CA ALA A 138 -6.18 2.94 5.00
C ALA A 138 -4.97 2.48 5.83
N VAL A 139 -3.85 2.21 5.18
CA VAL A 139 -2.64 1.65 5.79
C VAL A 139 -1.43 2.51 5.45
N LEU A 140 -0.63 2.93 6.44
CA LEU A 140 0.62 3.65 6.20
C LEU A 140 1.66 2.71 5.61
N ALA A 141 2.12 2.98 4.38
CA ALA A 141 3.11 2.19 3.66
C ALA A 141 4.52 2.38 4.27
N HIS A 142 5.32 1.32 4.29
CA HIS A 142 6.75 1.29 4.70
C HIS A 142 7.19 2.42 5.65
N PRO A 143 6.54 2.55 6.83
CA PRO A 143 6.66 3.74 7.69
C PRO A 143 8.07 4.03 8.19
N ALA A 144 8.97 3.03 8.27
CA ALA A 144 10.36 3.30 8.63
C ALA A 144 11.14 4.06 7.55
N CYS A 145 10.60 4.18 6.33
CA CYS A 145 11.14 5.01 5.25
C CYS A 145 10.68 6.48 5.33
N CYS A 146 9.70 6.80 6.18
CA CYS A 146 9.22 8.17 6.35
C CYS A 146 10.28 9.04 7.04
N TRP A 147 10.59 10.18 6.42
CA TRP A 147 11.57 11.15 6.96
C TRP A 147 10.88 12.06 7.98
N CYS A 148 10.52 11.51 9.12
CA CYS A 148 9.92 12.23 10.24
C CYS A 148 10.72 12.00 11.53
N LEU A 149 10.79 13.01 12.38
CA LEU A 149 11.55 12.95 13.65
C LEU A 149 10.92 11.98 14.65
N SER A 150 9.59 11.88 14.67
CA SER A 150 8.84 11.00 15.56
C SER A 150 7.77 10.24 14.78
N LEU A 151 8.04 8.98 14.48
CA LEU A 151 7.08 8.11 13.81
C LEU A 151 5.83 7.87 14.67
N ASP A 152 5.99 7.74 15.98
CA ASP A 152 4.86 7.58 16.91
C ASP A 152 3.88 8.76 16.82
N LYS A 153 4.39 9.99 16.86
CA LYS A 153 3.56 11.20 16.74
C LYS A 153 2.93 11.30 15.35
N PHE A 154 3.67 10.96 14.29
CA PHE A 154 3.19 10.97 12.92
C PHE A 154 2.03 9.98 12.73
N VAL A 155 2.19 8.73 13.17
CA VAL A 155 1.15 7.70 13.13
C VAL A 155 -0.07 8.14 13.95
N LYS A 156 0.12 8.67 15.17
CA LYS A 156 -0.98 9.17 16.01
C LYS A 156 -1.80 10.25 15.31
N ASN A 157 -1.14 11.15 14.57
CA ASN A 157 -1.84 12.18 13.79
C ASN A 157 -2.66 11.55 12.65
N LEU A 158 -2.10 10.59 11.90
CA LEU A 158 -2.85 9.90 10.85
C LEU A 158 -4.02 9.09 11.41
N MET A 159 -3.88 8.49 12.60
CA MET A 159 -4.98 7.82 13.30
C MET A 159 -6.13 8.78 13.62
N SER A 160 -5.85 10.05 13.92
CA SER A 160 -6.92 11.05 14.15
C SER A 160 -7.71 11.38 12.88
N PHE A 161 -7.21 10.96 11.71
CA PHE A 161 -7.91 11.05 10.41
C PHE A 161 -8.57 9.72 10.01
N GLY A 162 -8.35 8.64 10.78
CA GLY A 162 -8.94 7.32 10.55
C GLY A 162 -7.98 6.25 10.01
N LEU A 163 -6.65 6.42 10.13
CA LEU A 163 -5.71 5.36 9.73
C LEU A 163 -6.04 4.03 10.43
N ASP A 164 -6.22 2.95 9.65
CA ASP A 164 -6.57 1.62 10.16
C ASP A 164 -5.35 0.75 10.48
N GLY A 165 -4.28 0.91 9.72
CA GLY A 165 -3.15 -0.01 9.77
C GLY A 165 -1.81 0.61 9.38
N ILE A 166 -0.78 -0.22 9.45
CA ILE A 166 0.61 0.15 9.19
C ILE A 166 1.35 -1.04 8.60
N GLU A 167 2.09 -0.82 7.52
CA GLU A 167 2.89 -1.86 6.88
C GLU A 167 4.11 -2.21 7.74
N THR A 168 4.02 -3.36 8.41
CA THR A 168 5.00 -3.81 9.40
C THR A 168 6.02 -4.77 8.78
N TYR A 169 5.58 -5.63 7.87
CA TYR A 169 6.38 -6.71 7.28
C TYR A 169 6.86 -6.35 5.89
N TYR A 170 7.79 -5.38 5.86
CA TYR A 170 8.41 -4.80 4.68
C TYR A 170 9.91 -5.10 4.65
N PRO A 171 10.56 -5.29 3.50
CA PRO A 171 11.99 -5.59 3.41
C PRO A 171 12.86 -4.35 3.66
N TYR A 172 12.77 -3.74 4.83
CA TYR A 172 13.46 -2.51 5.20
C TYR A 172 14.98 -2.50 5.03
N SER A 173 15.62 -3.66 5.06
CA SER A 173 17.06 -3.77 4.79
C SER A 173 17.40 -3.50 3.32
N ARG A 174 16.44 -3.72 2.41
CA ARG A 174 16.60 -3.64 0.96
C ARG A 174 16.33 -2.23 0.42
N HIS A 175 15.34 -1.53 0.97
CA HIS A 175 14.80 -0.28 0.43
C HIS A 175 15.17 0.98 1.21
N ARG A 176 16.04 0.87 2.21
CA ARG A 176 16.47 2.04 2.97
C ARG A 176 17.52 2.83 2.25
N GLY A 177 17.29 4.14 2.12
CA GLY A 177 18.35 5.10 1.81
C GLY A 177 19.44 5.15 2.87
N ILE A 178 20.45 6.00 2.68
CA ILE A 178 21.63 6.16 3.55
C ILE A 178 21.22 6.51 4.99
N ILE A 179 20.14 7.27 5.18
CA ILE A 179 19.66 7.73 6.50
C ILE A 179 18.51 6.87 6.97
N LYS A 180 18.71 6.18 8.11
CA LYS A 180 17.71 5.31 8.75
C LYS A 180 17.11 6.02 9.95
N PHE A 181 15.97 6.68 9.79
CA PHE A 181 15.28 7.36 10.90
C PHE A 181 14.63 6.37 11.87
N HIS A 182 14.05 5.28 11.36
CA HIS A 182 13.29 4.33 12.17
C HIS A 182 13.65 2.89 11.82
N SER A 183 13.37 1.96 12.73
CA SER A 183 13.61 0.52 12.53
C SER A 183 12.29 -0.23 12.36
N ARG A 184 12.34 -1.45 11.78
CA ARG A 184 11.21 -2.37 11.76
C ARG A 184 10.65 -2.61 13.17
N HIS A 185 11.55 -2.75 14.17
CA HIS A 185 11.14 -2.94 15.56
C HIS A 185 10.31 -1.74 16.08
N THR A 186 10.70 -0.50 15.72
CA THR A 186 9.92 0.71 16.06
C THR A 186 8.53 0.66 15.43
N VAL A 187 8.42 0.24 14.16
CA VAL A 187 7.13 0.10 13.46
C VAL A 187 6.25 -0.94 14.15
N GLU A 188 6.79 -2.11 14.45
CA GLU A 188 6.06 -3.20 15.12
C GLU A 188 5.61 -2.80 16.53
N LYS A 189 6.45 -2.07 17.29
CA LYS A 189 6.11 -1.52 18.60
C LYS A 189 4.94 -0.53 18.52
N ILE A 190 4.95 0.37 17.52
CA ILE A 190 3.87 1.34 17.30
C ILE A 190 2.57 0.62 16.90
N ALA A 191 2.65 -0.35 15.98
CA ALA A 191 1.50 -1.15 15.56
C ALA A 191 0.83 -1.85 16.77
N ASN A 192 1.64 -2.45 17.64
CA ASN A 192 1.15 -3.11 18.86
C ASN A 192 0.55 -2.10 19.86
N LYS A 193 1.24 -0.97 20.09
CA LYS A 193 0.81 0.08 21.02
C LYS A 193 -0.59 0.59 20.71
N TYR A 194 -0.90 0.75 19.43
CA TYR A 194 -2.15 1.33 18.97
C TYR A 194 -3.14 0.31 18.43
N ASN A 195 -2.83 -0.98 18.55
CA ASN A 195 -3.65 -2.07 18.01
C ASN A 195 -4.02 -1.89 16.51
N LEU A 196 -3.03 -1.43 15.70
CA LEU A 196 -3.21 -1.21 14.29
C LEU A 196 -3.18 -2.52 13.52
N ILE A 197 -3.92 -2.58 12.40
CA ILE A 197 -3.82 -3.67 11.43
C ILE A 197 -2.38 -3.70 10.90
N LYS A 198 -1.78 -4.88 10.87
CA LYS A 198 -0.42 -5.10 10.35
C LYS A 198 -0.51 -5.71 8.96
N THR A 199 0.12 -5.07 8.01
CA THR A 199 0.25 -5.60 6.65
C THR A 199 1.71 -5.81 6.29
N GLY A 200 1.96 -6.32 5.10
CA GLY A 200 3.29 -6.48 4.55
C GLY A 200 3.27 -6.83 3.08
N GLY A 201 4.38 -6.58 2.45
CA GLY A 201 4.60 -6.85 1.04
C GLY A 201 6.04 -6.56 0.65
N THR A 202 6.37 -6.78 -0.61
CA THR A 202 7.74 -6.61 -1.09
C THR A 202 8.01 -5.26 -1.72
N ASP A 203 6.96 -4.50 -2.03
CA ASP A 203 7.06 -3.23 -2.78
C ASP A 203 7.85 -3.48 -4.09
N CYS A 204 7.43 -4.53 -4.79
CA CYS A 204 8.16 -5.04 -5.93
C CYS A 204 7.91 -4.19 -7.16
N HIS A 205 8.98 -3.62 -7.73
CA HIS A 205 9.01 -2.90 -9.00
C HIS A 205 9.82 -3.66 -10.08
N SER A 206 10.38 -4.82 -9.72
CA SER A 206 11.27 -5.60 -10.58
C SER A 206 10.53 -6.70 -11.34
N THR A 207 11.28 -7.51 -12.10
CA THR A 207 10.75 -8.66 -12.83
C THR A 207 10.59 -9.92 -11.97
N ILE A 208 10.88 -9.84 -10.67
CA ILE A 208 10.78 -10.96 -9.70
C ILE A 208 10.06 -10.45 -8.46
N LEU A 209 9.01 -11.17 -8.01
CA LEU A 209 8.14 -10.74 -6.89
C LEU A 209 8.78 -10.82 -5.50
N PHE A 210 9.87 -11.57 -5.33
CA PHE A 210 10.60 -11.75 -4.08
C PHE A 210 12.11 -11.60 -4.27
#